data_c7b3ac4cf7d7da6f0fb533bbbb47dccf
#
_entry.id   c7b3ac4cf7d7da6f0fb533bbbb47dccf
#
_cell.length_a   1.000
_cell.length_b   1.000
_cell.length_c   1.000
_cell.angle_alpha   90.00
_cell.angle_beta   90.00
_cell.angle_gamma   90.00
#
_symmetry.space_group_name_H-M   'P 1'
#
loop_
_entity.id
_entity.type
_entity.pdbx_description
1 polymer ?
#
loop_
_entity_poly.entity_id
_entity_poly.type
_entity_poly.pdbx_seq_one_letter_code
_entity_poly.pdbx_strand_id
1 'polypeptide(L)'
;MKVVFLDRDGTVIQDPLDERVDSLDKIELFPDSIEGLKYLADNDFGVVLITNQAGIAEGRLTEDQFWTIHNEVLTQLAPSGVTFLKTYMNGETGPNATEWRKPGPKMLLQAAEDLDLNLEEIYMVGDNQSDIDAGINAGCKGGILVKTARNKVVESPNAIYSAPNFLDAAQYIVANS
;
A
#
# COMPACT_ATOMS: atom_id res chain seq x y z
N MET A 1 -7.78 9.27 -15.70
CA MET A 1 -6.80 9.08 -14.61
C MET A 1 -6.61 7.59 -14.40
N LYS A 2 -5.38 7.12 -14.49
CA LYS A 2 -5.00 5.73 -14.17
C LYS A 2 -4.96 5.54 -12.65
N VAL A 3 -5.01 4.30 -12.17
CA VAL A 3 -5.01 4.00 -10.73
C VAL A 3 -3.93 2.97 -10.40
N VAL A 4 -3.31 3.12 -9.23
CA VAL A 4 -2.42 2.13 -8.63
C VAL A 4 -2.88 1.82 -7.21
N PHE A 5 -2.82 0.56 -6.80
CA PHE A 5 -3.04 0.13 -5.43
C PHE A 5 -1.71 0.09 -4.68
N LEU A 6 -1.65 0.76 -3.54
CA LEU A 6 -0.45 0.80 -2.71
C LEU A 6 -0.73 0.27 -1.30
N ASP A 7 0.17 -0.52 -0.77
CA ASP A 7 0.29 -0.66 0.67
C ASP A 7 0.84 0.63 1.29
N ARG A 8 0.64 0.83 2.58
CA ARG A 8 1.05 2.03 3.29
C ARG A 8 2.37 1.82 4.05
N ASP A 9 2.32 0.96 5.08
CA ASP A 9 3.42 0.74 6.02
C ASP A 9 4.49 -0.17 5.38
N GLY A 10 5.73 0.27 5.35
CA GLY A 10 6.81 -0.39 4.64
C GLY A 10 6.89 -0.06 3.13
N THR A 11 5.93 0.67 2.58
CA THR A 11 5.88 1.04 1.15
C THR A 11 6.04 2.54 0.93
N VAL A 12 5.17 3.37 1.51
CA VAL A 12 5.25 4.83 1.43
C VAL A 12 5.65 5.49 2.76
N ILE A 13 5.45 4.82 3.87
CA ILE A 13 6.02 5.18 5.16
C ILE A 13 6.85 4.01 5.72
N GLN A 14 7.87 4.33 6.50
CA GLN A 14 8.73 3.32 7.08
C GLN A 14 8.00 2.53 8.16
N ASP A 15 8.23 1.21 8.21
CA ASP A 15 7.87 0.41 9.36
C ASP A 15 8.77 0.74 10.54
N PRO A 16 8.21 1.05 11.73
CA PRO A 16 9.01 1.12 12.94
C PRO A 16 9.54 -0.27 13.34
N LEU A 17 10.53 -0.30 14.24
CA LEU A 17 11.18 -1.55 14.65
C LEU A 17 10.21 -2.58 15.25
N ASP A 18 9.11 -2.13 15.85
CA ASP A 18 8.03 -2.96 16.39
C ASP A 18 6.89 -3.25 15.41
N GLU A 19 7.10 -2.91 14.13
CA GLU A 19 6.20 -3.17 13.01
C GLU A 19 4.79 -2.57 13.15
N ARG A 20 4.60 -1.53 13.98
CA ARG A 20 3.28 -0.90 14.19
C ARG A 20 3.39 0.63 14.24
N VAL A 21 2.79 1.29 13.26
CA VAL A 21 2.62 2.75 13.28
C VAL A 21 1.34 3.06 14.08
N ASP A 22 1.46 3.01 15.41
CA ASP A 22 0.37 3.16 16.38
C ASP A 22 0.35 4.50 17.12
N SER A 23 1.22 5.43 16.72
CA SER A 23 1.27 6.81 17.23
C SER A 23 1.84 7.77 16.19
N LEU A 24 1.55 9.08 16.34
CA LEU A 24 1.97 10.11 15.39
C LEU A 24 3.49 10.26 15.28
N ASP A 25 4.21 10.06 16.38
CA ASP A 25 5.67 10.15 16.43
C ASP A 25 6.39 9.00 15.72
N LYS A 26 5.67 7.95 15.36
CA LYS A 26 6.20 6.84 14.54
C LYS A 26 6.04 7.03 13.03
N ILE A 27 5.42 8.10 12.60
CA ILE A 27 5.27 8.39 11.17
C ILE A 27 6.61 8.87 10.63
N GLU A 28 7.21 8.10 9.74
CA GLU A 28 8.44 8.42 9.05
C GLU A 28 8.31 8.07 7.56
N LEU A 29 8.40 9.07 6.70
CA LEU A 29 8.36 8.84 5.25
C LEU A 29 9.67 8.22 4.77
N PHE A 30 9.61 7.37 3.74
CA PHE A 30 10.82 7.06 2.98
C PHE A 30 11.31 8.30 2.25
N PRO A 31 12.64 8.46 2.05
CA PRO A 31 13.19 9.65 1.39
C PRO A 31 12.63 9.89 -0.02
N ASP A 32 12.24 8.83 -0.72
CA ASP A 32 11.75 8.86 -2.11
C ASP A 32 10.21 8.82 -2.23
N SER A 33 9.47 8.76 -1.10
CA SER A 33 8.00 8.63 -1.13
C SER A 33 7.33 9.81 -1.83
N ILE A 34 7.72 11.03 -1.50
CA ILE A 34 7.15 12.24 -2.13
C ILE A 34 7.49 12.29 -3.62
N GLU A 35 8.73 11.97 -3.98
CA GLU A 35 9.19 12.00 -5.38
C GLU A 35 8.49 10.91 -6.21
N GLY A 36 8.38 9.70 -5.69
CA GLY A 36 7.69 8.60 -6.35
C GLY A 36 6.20 8.88 -6.55
N LEU A 37 5.51 9.40 -5.52
CA LEU A 37 4.10 9.80 -5.62
C LEU A 37 3.91 10.97 -6.60
N LYS A 38 4.83 11.95 -6.57
CA LYS A 38 4.83 13.05 -7.54
C LYS A 38 5.00 12.54 -8.96
N TYR A 39 5.91 11.59 -9.18
CA TYR A 39 6.10 10.98 -10.50
C TYR A 39 4.82 10.30 -11.01
N LEU A 40 4.09 9.62 -10.14
CA LEU A 40 2.77 9.06 -10.47
C LEU A 40 1.76 10.16 -10.81
N ALA A 41 1.67 11.22 -9.99
CA ALA A 41 0.77 12.36 -10.23
C ALA A 41 1.04 13.04 -11.57
N ASP A 42 2.31 13.32 -11.88
CA ASP A 42 2.74 13.96 -13.13
C ASP A 42 2.42 13.11 -14.38
N ASN A 43 2.14 11.81 -14.20
CA ASN A 43 1.74 10.87 -15.24
C ASN A 43 0.25 10.42 -15.18
N ASP A 44 -0.59 11.23 -14.54
CA ASP A 44 -2.06 11.06 -14.44
C ASP A 44 -2.50 9.81 -13.68
N PHE A 45 -1.75 9.43 -12.63
CA PHE A 45 -2.14 8.35 -11.72
C PHE A 45 -2.75 8.90 -10.43
N GLY A 46 -3.84 8.24 -9.99
CA GLY A 46 -4.36 8.33 -8.62
C GLY A 46 -3.99 7.08 -7.82
N VAL A 47 -4.08 7.17 -6.51
CA VAL A 47 -3.70 6.13 -5.57
C VAL A 47 -4.90 5.67 -4.75
N VAL A 48 -5.04 4.35 -4.61
CA VAL A 48 -5.89 3.73 -3.59
C VAL A 48 -4.98 3.00 -2.59
N LEU A 49 -5.11 3.32 -1.31
CA LEU A 49 -4.35 2.66 -0.26
C LEU A 49 -5.05 1.40 0.23
N ILE A 50 -4.32 0.29 0.31
CA ILE A 50 -4.80 -1.04 0.73
C ILE A 50 -3.92 -1.53 1.88
N THR A 51 -4.38 -1.42 3.12
CA THR A 51 -3.51 -1.64 4.28
C THR A 51 -4.04 -2.61 5.31
N ASN A 52 -3.19 -3.56 5.75
CA ASN A 52 -3.44 -4.41 6.92
C ASN A 52 -2.97 -3.69 8.19
N GLN A 53 -3.83 -3.61 9.20
CA GLN A 53 -3.57 -2.92 10.46
C GLN A 53 -3.81 -3.84 11.66
N ALA A 54 -2.99 -4.87 11.80
CA ALA A 54 -3.08 -5.87 12.87
C ALA A 54 -3.07 -5.27 14.29
N GLY A 55 -2.47 -4.11 14.47
CA GLY A 55 -2.43 -3.39 15.75
C GLY A 55 -3.82 -3.12 16.35
N ILE A 56 -4.88 -3.08 15.52
CA ILE A 56 -6.26 -2.93 15.99
C ILE A 56 -6.71 -4.19 16.73
N ALA A 57 -6.59 -5.36 16.11
CA ALA A 57 -6.93 -6.62 16.76
C ALA A 57 -6.00 -6.97 17.92
N GLU A 58 -4.76 -6.47 17.91
CA GLU A 58 -3.78 -6.60 19.00
C GLU A 58 -4.07 -5.66 20.18
N GLY A 59 -5.05 -4.75 20.06
CA GLY A 59 -5.41 -3.78 21.10
C GLY A 59 -4.39 -2.64 21.29
N ARG A 60 -3.49 -2.41 20.33
CA ARG A 60 -2.48 -1.34 20.36
C ARG A 60 -3.03 0.02 19.97
N LEU A 61 -4.06 0.04 19.11
CA LEU A 61 -4.77 1.25 18.73
C LEU A 61 -6.23 0.92 18.39
N THR A 62 -7.09 1.92 18.50
CA THR A 62 -8.47 1.84 18.03
C THR A 62 -8.55 2.20 16.54
N GLU A 63 -9.68 1.91 15.92
CA GLU A 63 -9.93 2.34 14.54
C GLU A 63 -9.91 3.88 14.40
N ASP A 64 -10.48 4.62 15.34
CA ASP A 64 -10.43 6.10 15.35
C ASP A 64 -8.99 6.63 15.45
N GLN A 65 -8.15 5.98 16.25
CA GLN A 65 -6.72 6.33 16.33
C GLN A 65 -5.99 6.03 15.02
N PHE A 66 -6.31 4.90 14.36
CA PHE A 66 -5.78 4.60 13.04
C PHE A 66 -6.12 5.73 12.05
N TRP A 67 -7.38 6.16 11.97
CA TRP A 67 -7.79 7.22 11.05
C TRP A 67 -7.13 8.57 11.37
N THR A 68 -6.91 8.87 12.64
CA THR A 68 -6.16 10.06 13.06
C THR A 68 -4.71 10.04 12.53
N ILE A 69 -4.02 8.92 12.74
CA ILE A 69 -2.64 8.71 12.26
C ILE A 69 -2.62 8.71 10.73
N HIS A 70 -3.57 8.04 10.10
CA HIS A 70 -3.67 7.96 8.64
C HIS A 70 -3.86 9.33 7.99
N ASN A 71 -4.71 10.18 8.55
CA ASN A 71 -4.92 11.53 8.06
C ASN A 71 -3.64 12.37 8.16
N GLU A 72 -2.83 12.19 9.20
CA GLU A 72 -1.53 12.83 9.31
C GLU A 72 -0.55 12.31 8.25
N VAL A 73 -0.54 11.00 7.97
CA VAL A 73 0.25 10.43 6.86
C VAL A 73 -0.13 11.09 5.54
N LEU A 74 -1.42 11.20 5.22
CA LEU A 74 -1.89 11.86 3.99
C LEU A 74 -1.48 13.34 3.95
N THR A 75 -1.50 14.03 5.08
CA THR A 75 -1.06 15.42 5.19
C THR A 75 0.44 15.54 4.85
N GLN A 76 1.26 14.64 5.37
CA GLN A 76 2.71 14.63 5.07
C GLN A 76 3.01 14.23 3.62
N LEU A 77 2.17 13.43 2.99
CA LEU A 77 2.30 13.02 1.59
C LEU A 77 1.70 14.03 0.60
N ALA A 78 0.90 15.00 1.06
CA ALA A 78 0.22 15.99 0.21
C ALA A 78 1.16 16.80 -0.71
N PRO A 79 2.43 17.11 -0.33
CA PRO A 79 3.35 17.81 -1.24
C PRO A 79 3.65 17.08 -2.55
N SER A 80 3.37 15.77 -2.64
CA SER A 80 3.50 14.99 -3.88
C SER A 80 2.51 15.43 -4.97
N GLY A 81 1.38 16.03 -4.58
CA GLY A 81 0.29 16.39 -5.49
C GLY A 81 -0.53 15.20 -6.01
N VAL A 82 -0.23 13.96 -5.58
CA VAL A 82 -1.01 12.79 -5.98
C VAL A 82 -2.41 12.82 -5.38
N THR A 83 -3.39 12.35 -6.13
CA THR A 83 -4.76 12.18 -5.63
C THR A 83 -4.87 10.82 -4.92
N PHE A 84 -5.11 10.83 -3.62
CA PHE A 84 -5.55 9.66 -2.87
C PHE A 84 -7.06 9.51 -3.01
N LEU A 85 -7.49 8.52 -3.79
CA LEU A 85 -8.91 8.31 -4.13
C LEU A 85 -9.69 7.73 -2.95
N LYS A 86 -9.11 6.70 -2.30
CA LYS A 86 -9.72 6.01 -1.17
C LYS A 86 -8.67 5.20 -0.40
N THR A 87 -9.00 4.86 0.85
CA THR A 87 -8.21 3.93 1.67
C THR A 87 -9.11 2.79 2.15
N TYR A 88 -8.62 1.57 1.97
CA TYR A 88 -9.21 0.36 2.51
C TYR A 88 -8.29 -0.21 3.58
N MET A 89 -8.83 -0.42 4.77
CA MET A 89 -8.09 -0.89 5.93
C MET A 89 -8.76 -2.16 6.49
N ASN A 90 -7.93 -3.13 6.85
CA ASN A 90 -8.37 -4.31 7.59
C ASN A 90 -7.60 -4.42 8.91
N GLY A 91 -8.34 -4.47 10.02
CA GLY A 91 -7.79 -4.56 11.38
C GLY A 91 -7.61 -5.99 11.90
N GLU A 92 -7.95 -7.01 11.12
CA GLU A 92 -7.87 -8.41 11.55
C GLU A 92 -6.44 -8.93 11.64
N THR A 93 -6.24 -9.97 12.45
CA THR A 93 -4.97 -10.72 12.53
C THR A 93 -5.22 -12.17 12.97
N GLY A 94 -4.20 -13.01 12.82
CA GLY A 94 -4.23 -14.42 13.28
C GLY A 94 -4.97 -15.37 12.33
N PRO A 95 -5.15 -16.64 12.77
CA PRO A 95 -5.60 -17.73 11.91
C PRO A 95 -7.08 -17.63 11.47
N ASN A 96 -7.87 -16.78 12.14
CA ASN A 96 -9.29 -16.57 11.83
C ASN A 96 -9.52 -15.31 10.99
N ALA A 97 -8.46 -14.66 10.51
CA ALA A 97 -8.58 -13.51 9.62
C ALA A 97 -9.30 -13.93 8.33
N THR A 98 -10.19 -13.05 7.88
CA THR A 98 -11.00 -13.30 6.68
C THR A 98 -10.25 -12.90 5.40
N GLU A 99 -10.87 -13.10 4.24
CA GLU A 99 -10.33 -12.64 2.95
C GLU A 99 -10.25 -11.10 2.82
N TRP A 100 -10.73 -10.34 3.79
CA TRP A 100 -10.50 -8.91 3.88
C TRP A 100 -9.05 -8.57 4.22
N ARG A 101 -8.36 -9.47 4.95
CA ARG A 101 -6.93 -9.31 5.23
C ARG A 101 -6.10 -9.82 4.07
N LYS A 102 -5.17 -9.00 3.53
CA LYS A 102 -4.15 -9.46 2.56
C LYS A 102 -3.39 -10.67 3.15
N PRO A 103 -3.20 -11.78 2.40
CA PRO A 103 -3.29 -11.93 0.95
C PRO A 103 -4.72 -12.14 0.38
N GLY A 104 -5.77 -12.05 1.20
CA GLY A 104 -7.14 -12.07 0.69
C GLY A 104 -7.41 -10.87 -0.22
N PRO A 105 -8.23 -11.04 -1.28
CA PRO A 105 -8.43 -10.02 -2.30
C PRO A 105 -9.53 -9.01 -2.00
N LYS A 106 -10.30 -9.17 -0.92
CA LYS A 106 -11.58 -8.44 -0.76
C LYS A 106 -11.45 -6.93 -0.72
N MET A 107 -10.40 -6.37 -0.11
CA MET A 107 -10.20 -4.91 -0.13
C MET A 107 -10.00 -4.38 -1.55
N LEU A 108 -9.25 -5.12 -2.39
CA LEU A 108 -8.97 -4.74 -3.78
C LEU A 108 -10.22 -4.88 -4.66
N LEU A 109 -10.98 -5.96 -4.49
CA LEU A 109 -12.24 -6.18 -5.20
C LEU A 109 -13.27 -5.11 -4.84
N GLN A 110 -13.39 -4.75 -3.55
CA GLN A 110 -14.27 -3.66 -3.11
C GLN A 110 -13.83 -2.30 -3.66
N ALA A 111 -12.52 -2.06 -3.74
CA ALA A 111 -12.00 -0.85 -4.36
C ALA A 111 -12.36 -0.77 -5.85
N ALA A 112 -12.26 -1.88 -6.56
CA ALA A 112 -12.64 -1.95 -7.98
C ALA A 112 -14.14 -1.71 -8.18
N GLU A 113 -15.00 -2.29 -7.34
CA GLU A 113 -16.45 -2.07 -7.38
C GLU A 113 -16.82 -0.61 -7.07
N ASP A 114 -16.30 -0.07 -5.96
CA ASP A 114 -16.64 1.28 -5.49
C ASP A 114 -16.22 2.39 -6.45
N LEU A 115 -15.14 2.18 -7.20
CA LEU A 115 -14.52 3.19 -8.05
C LEU A 115 -14.64 2.87 -9.56
N ASP A 116 -15.38 1.82 -9.92
CA ASP A 116 -15.57 1.34 -11.30
C ASP A 116 -14.23 1.14 -12.04
N LEU A 117 -13.34 0.33 -11.42
CA LEU A 117 -11.97 0.12 -11.91
C LEU A 117 -11.81 -1.23 -12.61
N ASN A 118 -10.99 -1.26 -13.66
CA ASN A 118 -10.55 -2.49 -14.31
C ASN A 118 -9.25 -3.00 -13.65
N LEU A 119 -9.34 -4.06 -12.85
CA LEU A 119 -8.21 -4.64 -12.14
C LEU A 119 -7.06 -5.11 -13.06
N GLU A 120 -7.38 -5.56 -14.28
CA GLU A 120 -6.38 -6.00 -15.25
C GLU A 120 -5.44 -4.87 -15.72
N GLU A 121 -5.76 -3.61 -15.41
CA GLU A 121 -4.94 -2.44 -15.72
C GLU A 121 -4.19 -1.89 -14.49
N ILE A 122 -4.42 -2.46 -13.28
CA ILE A 122 -3.96 -1.95 -12.00
C ILE A 122 -2.85 -2.82 -11.43
N TYR A 123 -1.76 -2.19 -10.98
CA TYR A 123 -0.73 -2.85 -10.19
C TYR A 123 -1.03 -2.75 -8.70
N MET A 124 -0.73 -3.83 -7.94
CA MET A 124 -0.63 -3.77 -6.49
C MET A 124 0.84 -3.66 -6.09
N VAL A 125 1.17 -2.63 -5.32
CA VAL A 125 2.53 -2.35 -4.84
C VAL A 125 2.60 -2.51 -3.33
N GLY A 126 3.58 -3.23 -2.84
CA GLY A 126 3.81 -3.42 -1.41
C GLY A 126 5.18 -4.00 -1.10
N ASP A 127 5.52 -4.07 0.18
CA ASP A 127 6.81 -4.57 0.67
C ASP A 127 6.75 -6.04 1.14
N ASN A 128 5.56 -6.65 1.12
CA ASN A 128 5.32 -8.00 1.59
C ASN A 128 4.78 -8.95 0.51
N GLN A 129 5.06 -10.25 0.68
CA GLN A 129 4.46 -11.30 -0.16
C GLN A 129 2.92 -11.22 -0.16
N SER A 130 2.29 -10.88 0.98
CA SER A 130 0.84 -10.78 1.09
C SER A 130 0.23 -9.68 0.22
N ASP A 131 0.98 -8.62 -0.10
CA ASP A 131 0.54 -7.56 -1.02
C ASP A 131 0.49 -8.09 -2.44
N ILE A 132 1.57 -8.75 -2.85
CA ILE A 132 1.70 -9.34 -4.19
C ILE A 132 0.61 -10.39 -4.42
N ASP A 133 0.45 -11.30 -3.46
CA ASP A 133 -0.56 -12.36 -3.55
C ASP A 133 -1.99 -11.78 -3.53
N ALA A 134 -2.26 -10.72 -2.76
CA ALA A 134 -3.56 -10.04 -2.80
C ALA A 134 -3.87 -9.45 -4.19
N GLY A 135 -2.88 -8.84 -4.82
CA GLY A 135 -3.00 -8.34 -6.20
C GLY A 135 -3.32 -9.45 -7.19
N ILE A 136 -2.60 -10.56 -7.12
CA ILE A 136 -2.83 -11.74 -7.98
C ILE A 136 -4.21 -12.34 -7.72
N ASN A 137 -4.58 -12.55 -6.46
CA ASN A 137 -5.87 -13.12 -6.06
C ASN A 137 -7.06 -12.24 -6.47
N ALA A 138 -6.86 -10.93 -6.56
CA ALA A 138 -7.87 -9.99 -7.06
C ALA A 138 -7.95 -9.92 -8.59
N GLY A 139 -6.95 -10.42 -9.31
CA GLY A 139 -6.87 -10.32 -10.78
C GLY A 139 -6.25 -9.01 -11.26
N CYS A 140 -5.39 -8.39 -10.46
CA CYS A 140 -4.63 -7.22 -10.87
C CYS A 140 -3.65 -7.55 -12.02
N LYS A 141 -3.25 -6.53 -12.77
CA LYS A 141 -2.24 -6.62 -13.85
C LYS A 141 -0.93 -7.24 -13.37
N GLY A 142 -0.57 -7.01 -12.10
CA GLY A 142 0.57 -7.64 -11.44
C GLY A 142 0.85 -7.05 -10.07
N GLY A 143 1.71 -7.74 -9.34
CA GLY A 143 2.25 -7.30 -8.05
C GLY A 143 3.68 -6.78 -8.20
N ILE A 144 3.98 -5.62 -7.63
CA ILE A 144 5.31 -5.01 -7.61
C ILE A 144 5.80 -5.00 -6.17
N LEU A 145 6.90 -5.69 -5.92
CA LEU A 145 7.55 -5.74 -4.61
C LEU A 145 8.51 -4.56 -4.46
N VAL A 146 8.36 -3.78 -3.38
CA VAL A 146 9.33 -2.75 -2.98
C VAL A 146 10.23 -3.31 -1.89
N LYS A 147 11.55 -3.33 -2.11
CA LYS A 147 12.53 -3.94 -1.19
C LYS A 147 12.92 -2.98 -0.06
N THR A 148 11.95 -2.51 0.68
CA THR A 148 12.10 -1.52 1.74
C THR A 148 11.87 -2.07 3.14
N ALA A 149 11.45 -3.33 3.26
CA ALA A 149 11.20 -3.97 4.56
C ALA A 149 12.43 -3.88 5.47
N ARG A 150 12.28 -3.21 6.62
CA ARG A 150 13.38 -2.80 7.51
C ARG A 150 14.13 -3.98 8.14
N ASN A 151 13.44 -5.06 8.49
CA ASN A 151 13.98 -6.13 9.33
C ASN A 151 14.02 -7.51 8.65
N LYS A 152 13.69 -7.59 7.37
CA LYS A 152 13.64 -8.86 6.64
C LYS A 152 13.94 -8.66 5.17
N VAL A 153 14.63 -9.63 4.59
CA VAL A 153 14.70 -9.74 3.14
C VAL A 153 13.42 -10.43 2.69
N VAL A 154 12.58 -9.68 1.98
CA VAL A 154 11.37 -10.23 1.37
C VAL A 154 11.67 -10.52 -0.09
N GLU A 155 11.38 -11.74 -0.51
CA GLU A 155 11.39 -12.13 -1.91
C GLU A 155 9.99 -12.64 -2.27
N SER A 156 9.53 -12.28 -3.44
CA SER A 156 8.28 -12.78 -3.98
C SER A 156 8.52 -13.32 -5.38
N PRO A 157 8.47 -14.64 -5.56
CA PRO A 157 8.59 -15.24 -6.89
C PRO A 157 7.42 -14.86 -7.82
N ASN A 158 6.32 -14.37 -7.24
CA ASN A 158 5.12 -13.98 -7.95
C ASN A 158 5.13 -12.48 -8.34
N ALA A 159 6.08 -11.69 -7.83
CA ALA A 159 6.21 -10.29 -8.21
C ALA A 159 6.69 -10.19 -9.66
N ILE A 160 6.01 -9.39 -10.46
CA ILE A 160 6.43 -9.12 -11.85
C ILE A 160 7.63 -8.19 -11.93
N TYR A 161 7.85 -7.40 -10.87
CA TYR A 161 9.00 -6.53 -10.70
C TYR A 161 9.33 -6.39 -9.21
N SER A 162 10.62 -6.35 -8.90
CA SER A 162 11.13 -6.07 -7.55
C SER A 162 11.97 -4.78 -7.59
N ALA A 163 11.38 -3.71 -7.08
CA ALA A 163 11.97 -2.39 -7.04
C ALA A 163 12.86 -2.20 -5.79
N PRO A 164 14.03 -1.58 -5.88
CA PRO A 164 14.86 -1.28 -4.72
C PRO A 164 14.24 -0.22 -3.79
N ASN A 165 13.38 0.65 -4.33
CA ASN A 165 12.70 1.73 -3.62
C ASN A 165 11.37 2.06 -4.32
N PHE A 166 10.58 2.96 -3.72
CA PHE A 166 9.27 3.31 -4.24
C PHE A 166 9.32 4.14 -5.53
N LEU A 167 10.31 5.02 -5.70
CA LEU A 167 10.47 5.80 -6.93
C LEU A 167 10.71 4.89 -8.15
N ASP A 168 11.56 3.86 -8.01
CA ASP A 168 11.77 2.87 -9.07
C ASP A 168 10.49 2.12 -9.41
N ALA A 169 9.67 1.77 -8.39
CA ALA A 169 8.36 1.14 -8.61
C ALA A 169 7.43 2.06 -9.41
N ALA A 170 7.37 3.35 -9.06
CA ALA A 170 6.56 4.34 -9.76
C ALA A 170 7.00 4.50 -11.23
N GLN A 171 8.30 4.54 -11.49
CA GLN A 171 8.85 4.61 -12.84
C GLN A 171 8.50 3.36 -13.68
N TYR A 172 8.62 2.17 -13.07
CA TYR A 172 8.21 0.93 -13.73
C TYR A 172 6.73 0.94 -14.10
N ILE A 173 5.85 1.38 -13.18
CA ILE A 173 4.40 1.46 -13.41
C ILE A 173 4.11 2.35 -14.62
N VAL A 174 4.65 3.56 -14.63
CA VAL A 174 4.41 4.53 -15.72
C VAL A 174 4.90 4.00 -17.06
N ALA A 175 6.06 3.36 -17.10
CA ALA A 175 6.65 2.82 -18.32
C ALA A 175 5.88 1.62 -18.91
N ASN A 176 5.08 0.93 -18.08
CA ASN A 176 4.38 -0.31 -18.47
C ASN A 176 2.84 -0.19 -18.41
N SER A 177 2.31 1.03 -18.41
CA SER A 177 0.87 1.28 -18.26
C SER A 177 0.25 1.85 -19.53
#